data_d7c6ff6ebfba2191a8b3c872cc16dcec
#
_entry.id   d7c6ff6ebfba2191a8b3c872cc16dcec
#
_cell.length_a   1.000
_cell.length_b   1.000
_cell.length_c   1.000
_cell.angle_alpha   90.00
_cell.angle_beta   90.00
_cell.angle_gamma   90.00
#
_symmetry.space_group_name_H-M   'P 1'
#
loop_
_entity.id
_entity.type
_entity.pdbx_description
1 polymer ?
#
loop_
_entity_poly.entity_id
_entity_poly.type
_entity_poly.pdbx_seq_one_letter_code
_entity_poly.pdbx_strand_id
1 'polypeptide(L)'
;MIYFYYGDEEFNISAEIRKLKSKLDKNFLEMSYREFDNPKFPDLMVAISTQPMMFGKMLIVINCEKYFKTSKKDSEAEGSFDDSQIKQIEKSLETVNENLDIVFRAYTPYDSKKKNTVDKRKKIFKILSKYTSQEFNQIPAYKTAELETWIKNQAKLHDLKINPDAVSLLLLQVGSNLRMLDSELEKLKVFSKDKPATKEMVKEICVSNEDLFAFLDSVVTGAKAKALEQYDKLISTRYPLSILATLHSNLKDKIFLKANSSKYSQDEIAKMIGMHPYRVKLELQKLKQVPLKNLVKLKENLTDAEFKIKSGQSDLAPEREIEYAILR
;
A
#
# COMPACT_ATOMS: atom_id res chain seq x y z
N MET A 1 -0.88 9.33 27.61
CA MET A 1 -1.92 8.41 27.09
C MET A 1 -1.30 7.28 26.27
N ILE A 2 -1.99 6.10 26.17
CA ILE A 2 -1.48 4.95 25.41
C ILE A 2 -2.40 4.65 24.24
N TYR A 3 -1.81 4.48 23.06
CA TYR A 3 -2.48 4.18 21.81
C TYR A 3 -1.93 2.88 21.22
N PHE A 4 -2.79 2.06 20.64
CA PHE A 4 -2.41 0.85 19.93
C PHE A 4 -2.98 0.87 18.52
N TYR A 5 -2.13 1.15 17.51
CA TYR A 5 -2.50 1.23 16.10
C TYR A 5 -1.92 0.03 15.35
N TYR A 6 -2.79 -0.78 14.75
CA TYR A 6 -2.36 -2.00 14.07
C TYR A 6 -3.15 -2.25 12.78
N GLY A 7 -2.60 -3.08 11.90
CA GLY A 7 -3.22 -3.45 10.64
C GLY A 7 -2.30 -3.32 9.44
N ASP A 8 -2.87 -3.35 8.24
CA ASP A 8 -2.15 -3.35 6.98
C ASP A 8 -2.26 -2.05 6.18
N GLU A 9 -2.92 -1.00 6.74
CA GLU A 9 -3.00 0.32 6.11
C GLU A 9 -2.05 1.32 6.79
N GLU A 10 -0.85 1.41 6.24
CA GLU A 10 0.22 2.24 6.78
C GLU A 10 -0.10 3.73 6.75
N PHE A 11 -0.76 4.21 5.68
CA PHE A 11 -1.03 5.63 5.50
C PHE A 11 -1.89 6.18 6.65
N ASN A 12 -2.98 5.48 6.98
CA ASN A 12 -3.89 5.90 8.05
C ASN A 12 -3.23 5.82 9.43
N ILE A 13 -2.44 4.76 9.71
CA ILE A 13 -1.66 4.66 10.96
C ILE A 13 -0.71 5.86 11.08
N SER A 14 0.04 6.15 10.02
CA SER A 14 0.98 7.28 10.00
C SER A 14 0.28 8.63 10.10
N ALA A 15 -0.94 8.76 9.58
CA ALA A 15 -1.74 9.98 9.70
C ALA A 15 -2.14 10.25 11.16
N GLU A 16 -2.56 9.22 11.91
CA GLU A 16 -2.88 9.37 13.34
C GLU A 16 -1.64 9.73 14.17
N ILE A 17 -0.50 9.11 13.89
CA ILE A 17 0.76 9.45 14.54
C ILE A 17 1.16 10.91 14.24
N ARG A 18 1.02 11.37 12.98
CA ARG A 18 1.27 12.78 12.61
C ARG A 18 0.38 13.75 13.36
N LYS A 19 -0.91 13.41 13.58
CA LYS A 19 -1.82 14.24 14.40
C LYS A 19 -1.36 14.34 15.85
N LEU A 20 -0.84 13.27 16.44
CA LEU A 20 -0.27 13.32 17.79
C LEU A 20 1.01 14.15 17.81
N LYS A 21 1.90 13.94 16.83
CA LYS A 21 3.15 14.67 16.70
C LYS A 21 2.94 16.18 16.50
N SER A 22 1.88 16.58 15.78
CA SER A 22 1.57 18.00 15.57
C SER A 22 1.14 18.76 16.83
N LYS A 23 0.81 18.04 17.92
CA LYS A 23 0.47 18.62 19.24
C LYS A 23 1.70 18.91 20.10
N LEU A 24 2.88 18.45 19.67
CA LEU A 24 4.14 18.71 20.37
C LEU A 24 4.65 20.11 20.05
N ASP A 25 5.43 20.69 20.99
CA ASP A 25 6.11 21.95 20.75
C ASP A 25 7.16 21.78 19.65
N LYS A 26 7.04 22.58 18.59
CA LYS A 26 7.94 22.53 17.44
C LYS A 26 9.37 22.88 17.77
N ASN A 27 9.60 23.72 18.78
CA ASN A 27 10.94 24.14 19.20
C ASN A 27 11.70 23.03 19.92
N PHE A 28 11.01 22.06 20.49
CA PHE A 28 11.57 20.94 21.26
C PHE A 28 11.26 19.58 20.64
N LEU A 29 10.94 19.53 19.36
CA LEU A 29 10.47 18.31 18.69
C LEU A 29 11.49 17.17 18.78
N GLU A 30 12.80 17.46 18.64
CA GLU A 30 13.87 16.46 18.73
C GLU A 30 13.98 15.82 20.13
N MET A 31 13.60 16.55 21.17
CA MET A 31 13.62 16.07 22.54
C MET A 31 12.30 15.41 22.95
N SER A 32 11.19 15.88 22.39
CA SER A 32 9.84 15.43 22.74
C SER A 32 9.28 14.31 21.86
N TYR A 33 9.98 13.93 20.80
CA TYR A 33 9.62 12.82 19.92
C TYR A 33 10.71 11.76 19.87
N ARG A 34 10.37 10.51 20.12
CA ARG A 34 11.27 9.37 19.97
C ARG A 34 10.56 8.21 19.26
N GLU A 35 11.34 7.44 18.53
CA GLU A 35 10.85 6.25 17.84
C GLU A 35 11.78 5.07 18.15
N PHE A 36 11.18 3.91 18.46
CA PHE A 36 11.88 2.67 18.73
C PHE A 36 11.39 1.60 17.76
N ASP A 37 12.33 0.82 17.24
CA ASP A 37 12.01 -0.23 16.28
C ASP A 37 12.16 -1.61 16.91
N ASN A 38 11.03 -2.27 17.19
CA ASN A 38 10.95 -3.58 17.83
C ASN A 38 11.88 -3.73 19.06
N PRO A 39 11.79 -2.81 20.06
CA PRO A 39 12.70 -2.82 21.18
C PRO A 39 12.60 -4.12 21.97
N LYS A 40 13.73 -4.61 22.47
CA LYS A 40 13.79 -5.73 23.42
C LYS A 40 13.23 -5.29 24.77
N PHE A 41 12.95 -6.26 25.65
CA PHE A 41 12.31 -5.98 26.93
C PHE A 41 12.97 -4.85 27.75
N PRO A 42 14.31 -4.78 27.93
CA PRO A 42 14.93 -3.69 28.68
C PRO A 42 14.67 -2.31 28.06
N ASP A 43 14.83 -2.20 26.73
CA ASP A 43 14.65 -0.93 26.03
C ASP A 43 13.18 -0.51 25.99
N LEU A 44 12.27 -1.49 25.88
CA LEU A 44 10.84 -1.24 26.00
C LEU A 44 10.47 -0.68 27.36
N MET A 45 11.04 -1.24 28.44
CA MET A 45 10.81 -0.75 29.81
C MET A 45 11.34 0.67 29.99
N VAL A 46 12.53 0.99 29.43
CA VAL A 46 13.06 2.35 29.40
C VAL A 46 12.11 3.31 28.66
N ALA A 47 11.62 2.91 27.49
CA ALA A 47 10.68 3.72 26.71
C ALA A 47 9.38 4.00 27.48
N ILE A 48 8.77 3.00 28.12
CA ILE A 48 7.52 3.14 28.89
C ILE A 48 7.73 3.98 30.16
N SER A 49 8.88 3.86 30.81
CA SER A 49 9.21 4.55 32.07
C SER A 49 9.84 5.93 31.84
N THR A 50 9.93 6.38 30.59
CA THR A 50 10.50 7.70 30.26
C THR A 50 9.69 8.80 30.94
N GLN A 51 10.41 9.71 31.62
CA GLN A 51 9.80 10.90 32.21
C GLN A 51 9.96 12.08 31.25
N PRO A 52 8.87 12.70 30.81
CA PRO A 52 8.93 13.93 30.03
C PRO A 52 9.70 14.99 30.80
N MET A 53 10.63 15.65 30.14
CA MET A 53 11.35 16.76 30.74
C MET A 53 10.44 18.00 30.84
N MET A 54 10.96 19.11 31.36
CA MET A 54 10.24 20.38 31.57
C MET A 54 9.64 21.01 30.30
N PHE A 55 9.80 20.37 29.15
CA PHE A 55 9.31 20.81 27.82
C PHE A 55 7.86 20.44 27.50
N GLY A 56 7.09 19.93 28.46
CA GLY A 56 5.68 19.61 28.26
C GLY A 56 5.45 18.17 27.79
N LYS A 57 4.61 18.00 26.76
CA LYS A 57 4.21 16.67 26.26
C LYS A 57 5.32 16.00 25.45
N MET A 58 5.46 14.70 25.61
CA MET A 58 6.34 13.84 24.85
C MET A 58 5.58 12.73 24.13
N LEU A 59 6.00 12.37 22.92
CA LEU A 59 5.46 11.27 22.14
C LEU A 59 6.54 10.23 21.88
N ILE A 60 6.28 9.00 22.29
CA ILE A 60 7.10 7.84 21.96
C ILE A 60 6.31 6.92 21.01
N VAL A 61 6.90 6.60 19.88
CA VAL A 61 6.35 5.61 18.93
C VAL A 61 7.18 4.34 19.02
N ILE A 62 6.52 3.21 19.24
CA ILE A 62 7.13 1.89 19.36
C ILE A 62 6.61 1.05 18.20
N ASN A 63 7.42 0.86 17.16
CA ASN A 63 7.16 -0.11 16.11
C ASN A 63 7.29 -1.51 16.72
N CYS A 64 6.24 -2.29 16.70
CA CYS A 64 6.15 -3.54 17.46
C CYS A 64 5.54 -4.71 16.65
N GLU A 65 5.67 -4.69 15.32
CA GLU A 65 5.09 -5.73 14.48
C GLU A 65 5.66 -7.12 14.77
N LYS A 66 6.92 -7.22 15.24
CA LYS A 66 7.55 -8.51 15.62
C LYS A 66 6.88 -9.13 16.85
N TYR A 67 6.30 -8.35 17.75
CA TYR A 67 5.64 -8.87 18.96
C TYR A 67 4.41 -9.75 18.65
N PHE A 68 3.84 -9.58 17.46
CA PHE A 68 2.62 -10.26 17.04
C PHE A 68 2.81 -11.34 15.97
N LYS A 69 4.05 -11.53 15.48
CA LYS A 69 4.33 -12.61 14.51
C LYS A 69 4.26 -13.99 15.18
N THR A 70 3.60 -14.92 14.50
CA THR A 70 3.60 -16.33 14.88
C THR A 70 4.71 -17.03 14.11
N SER A 71 5.83 -17.36 14.75
CA SER A 71 6.79 -18.29 14.18
C SER A 71 6.67 -19.65 14.86
N LYS A 72 6.65 -20.72 14.07
CA LYS A 72 6.61 -22.10 14.58
C LYS A 72 7.96 -22.59 15.12
N LYS A 73 9.03 -21.77 15.03
CA LYS A 73 10.41 -22.19 15.33
C LYS A 73 11.11 -21.41 16.44
N ASP A 74 10.48 -20.38 17.02
CA ASP A 74 11.22 -19.42 17.83
C ASP A 74 10.71 -19.34 19.27
N SER A 75 11.28 -20.18 20.13
CA SER A 75 11.38 -19.88 21.57
C SER A 75 12.36 -18.73 21.86
N GLU A 76 13.12 -18.26 20.85
CA GLU A 76 14.08 -17.16 20.90
C GLU A 76 13.74 -16.02 19.90
N ALA A 77 12.51 -15.96 19.38
CA ALA A 77 12.13 -14.92 18.42
C ALA A 77 12.24 -13.54 19.06
N GLU A 78 12.98 -12.66 18.40
CA GLU A 78 12.96 -11.23 18.71
C GLU A 78 11.50 -10.75 18.85
N GLY A 79 11.13 -10.26 20.05
CA GLY A 79 9.79 -9.79 20.36
C GLY A 79 8.88 -10.77 21.09
N SER A 80 9.37 -11.93 21.55
CA SER A 80 8.64 -12.77 22.52
C SER A 80 8.96 -12.32 23.94
N PHE A 81 7.93 -12.15 24.75
CA PHE A 81 8.05 -11.85 26.17
C PHE A 81 7.57 -13.05 26.98
N ASP A 82 8.29 -13.36 28.06
CA ASP A 82 7.84 -14.35 29.04
C ASP A 82 6.70 -13.78 29.93
N ASP A 83 6.10 -14.65 30.74
CA ASP A 83 4.96 -14.27 31.56
C ASP A 83 5.31 -13.24 32.66
N SER A 84 6.54 -13.24 33.15
CA SER A 84 7.01 -12.24 34.12
C SER A 84 7.17 -10.87 33.47
N GLN A 85 7.80 -10.84 32.30
CA GLN A 85 7.98 -9.64 31.49
C GLN A 85 6.63 -9.02 31.06
N ILE A 86 5.68 -9.86 30.65
CA ILE A 86 4.31 -9.42 30.30
C ILE A 86 3.63 -8.74 31.48
N LYS A 87 3.73 -9.30 32.70
CA LYS A 87 3.16 -8.67 33.91
C LYS A 87 3.87 -7.35 34.24
N GLN A 88 5.19 -7.27 34.04
CA GLN A 88 5.93 -6.04 34.27
C GLN A 88 5.53 -4.94 33.27
N ILE A 89 5.39 -5.29 31.98
CA ILE A 89 4.90 -4.37 30.95
C ILE A 89 3.51 -3.84 31.34
N GLU A 90 2.58 -4.72 31.68
CA GLU A 90 1.21 -4.35 32.07
C GLU A 90 1.22 -3.35 33.23
N LYS A 91 1.95 -3.67 34.32
CA LYS A 91 2.05 -2.80 35.48
C LYS A 91 2.67 -1.44 35.15
N SER A 92 3.70 -1.41 34.27
CA SER A 92 4.35 -0.15 33.90
C SER A 92 3.47 0.72 33.00
N LEU A 93 2.65 0.10 32.14
CA LEU A 93 1.67 0.83 31.35
C LEU A 93 0.59 1.50 32.20
N GLU A 94 0.22 0.94 33.32
CA GLU A 94 -0.74 1.55 34.27
C GLU A 94 -0.19 2.82 34.95
N THR A 95 1.13 2.97 35.00
CA THR A 95 1.82 4.08 35.72
C THR A 95 2.51 5.06 34.77
N VAL A 96 2.15 5.04 33.48
CA VAL A 96 2.72 5.97 32.48
C VAL A 96 2.41 7.42 32.86
N ASN A 97 3.42 8.27 32.74
CA ASN A 97 3.30 9.70 33.02
C ASN A 97 2.18 10.34 32.16
N GLU A 98 1.39 11.22 32.73
CA GLU A 98 0.27 11.90 32.03
C GLU A 98 0.69 12.76 30.85
N ASN A 99 1.92 13.30 30.87
CA ASN A 99 2.53 14.08 29.80
C ASN A 99 3.24 13.22 28.75
N LEU A 100 3.23 11.88 28.90
CA LEU A 100 3.77 10.95 27.93
C LEU A 100 2.66 10.30 27.13
N ASP A 101 2.68 10.49 25.82
CA ASP A 101 1.89 9.73 24.86
C ASP A 101 2.75 8.61 24.28
N ILE A 102 2.27 7.36 24.35
CA ILE A 102 2.94 6.19 23.79
C ILE A 102 2.06 5.58 22.69
N VAL A 103 2.60 5.43 21.50
CA VAL A 103 1.94 4.75 20.39
C VAL A 103 2.64 3.43 20.11
N PHE A 104 1.95 2.32 20.34
CA PHE A 104 2.34 1.01 19.84
C PHE A 104 1.84 0.86 18.40
N ARG A 105 2.77 0.79 17.44
CA ARG A 105 2.49 0.67 16.02
C ARG A 105 2.83 -0.74 15.54
N ALA A 106 1.81 -1.52 15.19
CA ALA A 106 1.98 -2.85 14.62
C ALA A 106 1.50 -2.88 13.17
N TYR A 107 2.32 -2.34 12.26
CA TYR A 107 2.06 -2.39 10.83
C TYR A 107 2.48 -3.75 10.27
N THR A 108 1.56 -4.45 9.62
CA THR A 108 1.80 -5.74 8.96
C THR A 108 1.35 -5.65 7.51
N PRO A 109 2.28 -5.51 6.54
CA PRO A 109 1.90 -5.38 5.13
C PRO A 109 1.10 -6.60 4.68
N TYR A 110 0.05 -6.34 3.90
CA TYR A 110 -0.80 -7.40 3.34
C TYR A 110 0.03 -8.33 2.46
N ASP A 111 0.04 -9.61 2.81
CA ASP A 111 0.59 -10.68 1.97
C ASP A 111 -0.54 -11.67 1.67
N SER A 112 -0.94 -11.75 0.40
CA SER A 112 -1.99 -12.65 -0.08
C SER A 112 -1.73 -14.13 0.22
N LYS A 113 -0.46 -14.52 0.41
CA LYS A 113 -0.06 -15.91 0.71
C LYS A 113 -0.04 -16.20 2.22
N LYS A 114 0.20 -15.20 3.05
CA LYS A 114 0.46 -15.40 4.48
C LYS A 114 -0.53 -14.70 5.38
N LYS A 115 -1.58 -14.04 4.94
CA LYS A 115 -2.48 -13.25 5.83
C LYS A 115 -1.71 -12.80 7.09
N ASN A 116 -0.71 -11.95 6.92
CA ASN A 116 0.09 -11.41 8.02
C ASN A 116 -0.81 -10.52 8.86
N THR A 117 -1.61 -11.13 9.68
CA THR A 117 -2.45 -10.46 10.64
C THR A 117 -1.73 -10.46 11.97
N VAL A 118 -1.90 -9.38 12.70
CA VAL A 118 -1.53 -9.31 14.10
C VAL A 118 -2.20 -10.45 14.87
N ASP A 119 -1.43 -11.31 15.51
CA ASP A 119 -2.01 -12.43 16.29
C ASP A 119 -2.69 -11.92 17.56
N LYS A 120 -4.01 -11.77 17.47
CA LYS A 120 -4.87 -11.25 18.55
C LYS A 120 -4.94 -12.17 19.77
N ARG A 121 -4.40 -13.41 19.70
CA ARG A 121 -4.37 -14.35 20.82
C ARG A 121 -3.23 -14.09 21.79
N LYS A 122 -2.20 -13.36 21.35
CA LYS A 122 -1.03 -13.07 22.20
C LYS A 122 -1.41 -12.22 23.41
N LYS A 123 -0.77 -12.52 24.56
CA LYS A 123 -1.01 -11.80 25.82
C LYS A 123 -0.77 -10.31 25.69
N ILE A 124 0.32 -9.90 25.00
CA ILE A 124 0.62 -8.49 24.75
C ILE A 124 -0.47 -7.77 23.96
N PHE A 125 -1.12 -8.44 22.98
CA PHE A 125 -2.25 -7.87 22.26
C PHE A 125 -3.41 -7.56 23.21
N LYS A 126 -3.75 -8.49 24.10
CA LYS A 126 -4.85 -8.32 25.06
C LYS A 126 -4.60 -7.16 26.02
N ILE A 127 -3.35 -6.95 26.43
CA ILE A 127 -2.97 -5.81 27.29
C ILE A 127 -3.13 -4.49 26.51
N LEU A 128 -2.51 -4.39 25.32
CA LEU A 128 -2.56 -3.16 24.53
C LEU A 128 -3.99 -2.82 24.07
N SER A 129 -4.83 -3.82 23.85
CA SER A 129 -6.24 -3.61 23.47
C SER A 129 -7.11 -3.00 24.59
N LYS A 130 -6.63 -2.96 25.84
CA LYS A 130 -7.33 -2.26 26.94
C LYS A 130 -7.28 -0.74 26.82
N TYR A 131 -6.32 -0.21 26.05
CA TYR A 131 -6.10 1.21 25.81
C TYR A 131 -6.79 1.69 24.54
N THR A 132 -6.50 2.90 24.08
CA THR A 132 -7.05 3.43 22.82
C THR A 132 -6.53 2.61 21.63
N SER A 133 -7.29 1.61 21.24
CA SER A 133 -6.91 0.62 20.22
C SER A 133 -7.71 0.84 18.94
N GLN A 134 -7.02 0.86 17.79
CA GLN A 134 -7.66 1.02 16.47
C GLN A 134 -6.98 0.15 15.42
N GLU A 135 -7.81 -0.60 14.67
CA GLU A 135 -7.38 -1.42 13.54
C GLU A 135 -7.54 -0.62 12.24
N PHE A 136 -6.47 -0.60 11.44
CA PHE A 136 -6.44 0.08 10.15
C PHE A 136 -6.21 -0.95 9.05
N ASN A 137 -7.25 -1.25 8.31
CA ASN A 137 -7.20 -2.21 7.21
C ASN A 137 -7.27 -1.48 5.87
N GLN A 138 -6.53 -2.01 4.88
CA GLN A 138 -6.62 -1.53 3.51
C GLN A 138 -8.05 -1.62 2.98
N ILE A 139 -8.47 -0.60 2.27
CA ILE A 139 -9.75 -0.59 1.58
C ILE A 139 -9.56 -1.29 0.22
N PRO A 140 -10.12 -2.47 0.00
CA PRO A 140 -9.98 -3.16 -1.27
C PRO A 140 -10.55 -2.34 -2.44
N ALA A 141 -9.93 -2.41 -3.61
CA ALA A 141 -10.32 -1.63 -4.79
C ALA A 141 -11.77 -1.86 -5.26
N TYR A 142 -12.38 -3.01 -4.92
CA TYR A 142 -13.78 -3.27 -5.22
C TYR A 142 -14.79 -2.55 -4.30
N LYS A 143 -14.32 -2.04 -3.15
CA LYS A 143 -15.13 -1.24 -2.20
C LYS A 143 -15.13 0.24 -2.58
N THR A 144 -15.64 0.53 -3.76
CA THR A 144 -15.58 1.87 -4.38
C THR A 144 -16.23 2.95 -3.55
N ALA A 145 -17.39 2.69 -2.92
CA ALA A 145 -18.09 3.66 -2.10
C ALA A 145 -17.28 4.06 -0.85
N GLU A 146 -16.58 3.09 -0.22
CA GLU A 146 -15.70 3.38 0.91
C GLU A 146 -14.50 4.24 0.49
N LEU A 147 -13.88 3.91 -0.66
CA LEU A 147 -12.78 4.68 -1.23
C LEU A 147 -13.18 6.09 -1.65
N GLU A 148 -14.33 6.26 -2.31
CA GLU A 148 -14.86 7.58 -2.66
C GLU A 148 -15.15 8.42 -1.42
N THR A 149 -15.68 7.80 -0.36
CA THR A 149 -15.91 8.47 0.93
C THR A 149 -14.59 8.90 1.55
N TRP A 150 -13.57 8.03 1.52
CA TRP A 150 -12.24 8.35 1.99
C TRP A 150 -11.62 9.53 1.22
N ILE A 151 -11.69 9.51 -0.13
CA ILE A 151 -11.19 10.60 -0.99
C ILE A 151 -11.87 11.93 -0.64
N LYS A 152 -13.20 11.94 -0.48
CA LYS A 152 -13.94 13.16 -0.11
C LYS A 152 -13.54 13.70 1.26
N ASN A 153 -13.31 12.81 2.23
CA ASN A 153 -12.86 13.21 3.57
C ASN A 153 -11.42 13.73 3.54
N GLN A 154 -10.54 13.08 2.78
CA GLN A 154 -9.16 13.51 2.63
C GLN A 154 -9.06 14.85 1.89
N ALA A 155 -9.87 15.05 0.83
CA ALA A 155 -9.96 16.34 0.14
C ALA A 155 -10.36 17.48 1.09
N LYS A 156 -11.29 17.23 2.02
CA LYS A 156 -11.66 18.23 3.06
C LYS A 156 -10.48 18.57 3.98
N LEU A 157 -9.62 17.60 4.32
CA LEU A 157 -8.42 17.86 5.14
C LEU A 157 -7.41 18.75 4.41
N HIS A 158 -7.40 18.72 3.06
CA HIS A 158 -6.58 19.59 2.22
C HIS A 158 -7.30 20.89 1.84
N ASP A 159 -8.46 21.22 2.43
CA ASP A 159 -9.31 22.35 2.03
C ASP A 159 -9.63 22.36 0.51
N LEU A 160 -9.73 21.18 -0.10
CA LEU A 160 -10.03 21.00 -1.51
C LEU A 160 -11.51 20.66 -1.70
N LYS A 161 -12.22 21.49 -2.46
CA LYS A 161 -13.52 21.12 -3.02
C LYS A 161 -13.29 20.25 -4.25
N ILE A 162 -13.96 19.11 -4.34
CA ILE A 162 -13.81 18.16 -5.45
C ILE A 162 -15.19 17.69 -5.93
N ASN A 163 -15.39 17.69 -7.24
CA ASN A 163 -16.63 17.22 -7.85
C ASN A 163 -16.76 15.69 -7.80
N PRO A 164 -17.97 15.13 -7.69
CA PRO A 164 -18.18 13.68 -7.61
C PRO A 164 -17.60 12.88 -8.78
N ASP A 165 -17.71 13.42 -10.01
CA ASP A 165 -17.16 12.82 -11.22
C ASP A 165 -15.61 12.82 -11.24
N ALA A 166 -15.00 13.87 -10.66
CA ALA A 166 -13.56 13.94 -10.45
C ALA A 166 -13.08 12.90 -9.42
N VAL A 167 -13.83 12.67 -8.34
CA VAL A 167 -13.55 11.61 -7.35
C VAL A 167 -13.54 10.24 -8.01
N SER A 168 -14.58 9.92 -8.78
CA SER A 168 -14.70 8.63 -9.45
C SER A 168 -13.58 8.42 -10.49
N LEU A 169 -13.20 9.46 -11.23
CA LEU A 169 -12.09 9.40 -12.18
C LEU A 169 -10.75 9.22 -11.47
N LEU A 170 -10.50 9.98 -10.40
CA LEU A 170 -9.28 9.87 -9.60
C LEU A 170 -9.11 8.43 -9.06
N LEU A 171 -10.18 7.86 -8.50
CA LEU A 171 -10.18 6.47 -8.05
C LEU A 171 -9.88 5.48 -9.18
N LEU A 172 -10.43 5.71 -10.36
CA LEU A 172 -10.21 4.84 -11.52
C LEU A 172 -8.74 4.88 -12.01
N GLN A 173 -8.11 6.06 -12.01
CA GLN A 173 -6.74 6.26 -12.49
C GLN A 173 -5.69 5.79 -11.48
N VAL A 174 -5.86 6.15 -10.22
CA VAL A 174 -4.88 5.90 -9.15
C VAL A 174 -5.08 4.53 -8.48
N GLY A 175 -6.34 4.09 -8.38
CA GLY A 175 -6.70 2.86 -7.66
C GLY A 175 -6.87 3.07 -6.17
N SER A 176 -6.65 2.02 -5.36
CA SER A 176 -6.94 2.00 -3.93
C SER A 176 -5.75 2.37 -3.03
N ASN A 177 -4.63 2.81 -3.58
CA ASN A 177 -3.48 3.21 -2.78
C ASN A 177 -3.71 4.58 -2.14
N LEU A 178 -3.97 4.60 -0.83
CA LEU A 178 -4.36 5.82 -0.12
C LEU A 178 -3.26 6.89 -0.13
N ARG A 179 -1.98 6.50 -0.06
CA ARG A 179 -0.85 7.44 -0.13
C ARG A 179 -0.78 8.12 -1.49
N MET A 180 -0.96 7.36 -2.57
CA MET A 180 -0.99 7.93 -3.93
C MET A 180 -2.20 8.85 -4.12
N LEU A 181 -3.38 8.42 -3.65
CA LEU A 181 -4.59 9.26 -3.69
C LEU A 181 -4.40 10.57 -2.96
N ASP A 182 -3.77 10.54 -1.78
CA ASP A 182 -3.46 11.73 -0.99
C ASP A 182 -2.54 12.70 -1.74
N SER A 183 -1.45 12.18 -2.31
CA SER A 183 -0.51 12.98 -3.10
C SER A 183 -1.17 13.60 -4.33
N GLU A 184 -2.11 12.91 -4.98
CA GLU A 184 -2.86 13.47 -6.11
C GLU A 184 -3.83 14.57 -5.66
N LEU A 185 -4.45 14.42 -4.47
CA LEU A 185 -5.31 15.46 -3.90
C LEU A 185 -4.50 16.73 -3.54
N GLU A 186 -3.29 16.58 -2.99
CA GLU A 186 -2.39 17.72 -2.74
C GLU A 186 -2.06 18.48 -4.04
N LYS A 187 -1.71 17.77 -5.11
CA LYS A 187 -1.45 18.36 -6.42
C LYS A 187 -2.69 19.09 -6.96
N LEU A 188 -3.86 18.46 -6.88
CA LEU A 188 -5.12 19.07 -7.30
C LEU A 188 -5.45 20.33 -6.50
N LYS A 189 -5.17 20.36 -5.18
CA LYS A 189 -5.34 21.56 -4.36
C LYS A 189 -4.50 22.73 -4.87
N VAL A 190 -3.22 22.48 -5.13
CA VAL A 190 -2.31 23.51 -5.66
C VAL A 190 -2.78 24.02 -7.03
N PHE A 191 -3.18 23.11 -7.91
CA PHE A 191 -3.58 23.46 -9.27
C PHE A 191 -4.95 24.16 -9.35
N SER A 192 -5.89 23.75 -8.54
CA SER A 192 -7.27 24.26 -8.60
C SER A 192 -7.40 25.72 -8.18
N LYS A 193 -6.39 26.28 -7.47
CA LYS A 193 -6.40 27.69 -7.01
C LYS A 193 -7.73 28.06 -6.36
N ASP A 194 -8.15 27.24 -5.39
CA ASP A 194 -9.40 27.36 -4.62
C ASP A 194 -10.72 27.17 -5.40
N LYS A 195 -10.65 26.81 -6.68
CA LYS A 195 -11.83 26.34 -7.43
C LYS A 195 -12.10 24.87 -7.12
N PRO A 196 -13.33 24.37 -7.30
CA PRO A 196 -13.59 22.93 -7.21
C PRO A 196 -12.78 22.16 -8.24
N ALA A 197 -12.11 21.09 -7.81
CA ALA A 197 -11.39 20.20 -8.72
C ALA A 197 -12.38 19.46 -9.62
N THR A 198 -12.16 19.58 -10.93
CA THR A 198 -13.01 18.99 -11.96
C THR A 198 -12.37 17.76 -12.58
N LYS A 199 -13.17 17.00 -13.32
CA LYS A 199 -12.71 15.83 -14.05
C LYS A 199 -11.60 16.15 -15.07
N GLU A 200 -11.64 17.32 -15.68
CA GLU A 200 -10.64 17.82 -16.63
C GLU A 200 -9.30 18.04 -15.92
N MET A 201 -9.32 18.67 -14.74
CA MET A 201 -8.12 18.88 -13.92
C MET A 201 -7.49 17.55 -13.50
N VAL A 202 -8.29 16.54 -13.13
CA VAL A 202 -7.80 15.21 -12.82
C VAL A 202 -7.10 14.58 -14.03
N LYS A 203 -7.67 14.71 -15.23
CA LYS A 203 -7.03 14.21 -16.47
C LYS A 203 -5.71 14.89 -16.80
N GLU A 204 -5.61 16.18 -16.50
CA GLU A 204 -4.44 16.98 -16.86
C GLU A 204 -3.27 16.76 -15.87
N ILE A 205 -3.56 16.65 -14.58
CA ILE A 205 -2.53 16.74 -13.53
C ILE A 205 -2.23 15.43 -12.85
N CYS A 206 -3.28 14.61 -12.62
CA CYS A 206 -3.05 13.36 -11.92
C CYS A 206 -2.27 12.40 -12.80
N VAL A 207 -1.28 11.75 -12.19
CA VAL A 207 -0.46 10.76 -12.89
C VAL A 207 -1.38 9.71 -13.49
N SER A 208 -1.65 9.87 -14.78
CA SER A 208 -2.20 8.76 -15.52
C SER A 208 -1.03 7.86 -15.90
N ASN A 209 -1.12 6.60 -15.53
CA ASN A 209 -0.27 5.60 -16.16
C ASN A 209 -0.80 5.29 -17.57
N GLU A 210 -1.39 6.31 -18.26
CA GLU A 210 -2.03 6.11 -19.57
C GLU A 210 -1.05 5.52 -20.58
N ASP A 211 0.18 6.04 -20.64
CA ASP A 211 1.20 5.51 -21.53
C ASP A 211 1.55 4.04 -21.19
N LEU A 212 1.67 3.74 -19.90
CA LEU A 212 1.93 2.37 -19.44
C LEU A 212 0.72 1.46 -19.71
N PHE A 213 -0.49 1.92 -19.45
CA PHE A 213 -1.69 1.13 -19.74
C PHE A 213 -1.93 0.96 -21.25
N ALA A 214 -1.69 2.00 -22.04
CA ALA A 214 -1.76 1.93 -23.49
C ALA A 214 -0.73 0.92 -24.05
N PHE A 215 0.48 0.93 -23.53
CA PHE A 215 1.50 -0.06 -23.83
C PHE A 215 1.08 -1.48 -23.48
N LEU A 216 0.63 -1.69 -22.22
CA LEU A 216 0.14 -3.01 -21.78
C LEU A 216 -1.01 -3.53 -22.65
N ASP A 217 -1.92 -2.67 -23.05
CA ASP A 217 -3.03 -3.02 -23.93
C ASP A 217 -2.53 -3.37 -25.34
N SER A 218 -1.57 -2.62 -25.87
CA SER A 218 -0.96 -2.88 -27.20
C SER A 218 -0.23 -4.23 -27.22
N VAL A 219 0.51 -4.56 -26.15
CA VAL A 219 1.20 -5.85 -26.00
C VAL A 219 0.19 -7.00 -25.95
N VAL A 220 -0.86 -6.86 -25.14
CA VAL A 220 -1.90 -7.89 -24.94
C VAL A 220 -2.75 -8.14 -26.18
N THR A 221 -3.06 -7.09 -26.94
CA THR A 221 -3.84 -7.19 -28.17
C THR A 221 -3.01 -7.61 -29.39
N GLY A 222 -1.70 -7.70 -29.23
CA GLY A 222 -0.78 -8.06 -30.31
C GLY A 222 -0.50 -6.93 -31.31
N ALA A 223 -0.76 -5.67 -30.93
CA ALA A 223 -0.45 -4.51 -31.76
C ALA A 223 1.06 -4.18 -31.66
N LYS A 224 1.91 -5.09 -32.21
CA LYS A 224 3.36 -5.12 -32.01
C LYS A 224 4.06 -3.80 -32.34
N ALA A 225 3.79 -3.19 -33.50
CA ALA A 225 4.41 -1.93 -33.90
C ALA A 225 4.13 -0.79 -32.88
N LYS A 226 2.85 -0.68 -32.46
CA LYS A 226 2.45 0.30 -31.46
C LYS A 226 3.03 0.02 -30.08
N ALA A 227 3.11 -1.26 -29.71
CA ALA A 227 3.73 -1.67 -28.45
C ALA A 227 5.21 -1.29 -28.37
N LEU A 228 5.95 -1.46 -29.47
CA LEU A 228 7.36 -1.05 -29.53
C LEU A 228 7.56 0.46 -29.42
N GLU A 229 6.77 1.24 -30.18
CA GLU A 229 6.83 2.72 -30.09
C GLU A 229 6.55 3.22 -28.66
N GLN A 230 5.58 2.60 -27.99
CA GLN A 230 5.25 2.95 -26.60
C GLN A 230 6.32 2.47 -25.62
N TYR A 231 6.92 1.31 -25.90
CA TYR A 231 8.03 0.77 -25.10
C TYR A 231 9.24 1.69 -25.13
N ASP A 232 9.65 2.18 -26.31
CA ASP A 232 10.79 3.08 -26.48
C ASP A 232 10.60 4.39 -25.66
N LYS A 233 9.37 4.90 -25.60
CA LYS A 233 9.04 6.06 -24.75
C LYS A 233 9.15 5.72 -23.26
N LEU A 234 8.72 4.53 -22.85
CA LEU A 234 8.73 4.12 -21.44
C LEU A 234 10.14 3.83 -20.91
N ILE A 235 11.02 3.23 -21.70
CA ILE A 235 12.40 2.91 -21.27
C ILE A 235 13.24 4.16 -21.04
N SER A 236 12.91 5.30 -21.66
CA SER A 236 13.58 6.57 -21.41
C SER A 236 13.35 7.13 -19.99
N THR A 237 12.28 6.70 -19.33
CA THR A 237 11.84 7.22 -18.02
C THR A 237 11.71 6.15 -16.93
N ARG A 238 11.74 4.87 -17.31
CA ARG A 238 11.52 3.74 -16.39
C ARG A 238 12.59 2.65 -16.58
N TYR A 239 12.97 2.04 -15.46
CA TYR A 239 13.90 0.91 -15.49
C TYR A 239 13.24 -0.32 -16.15
N PRO A 240 13.90 -1.01 -17.10
CA PRO A 240 13.31 -2.09 -17.89
C PRO A 240 12.69 -3.22 -17.08
N LEU A 241 13.36 -3.67 -16.01
CA LEU A 241 12.81 -4.71 -15.14
C LEU A 241 11.56 -4.26 -14.36
N SER A 242 11.38 -2.97 -14.14
CA SER A 242 10.12 -2.46 -13.54
C SER A 242 8.95 -2.52 -14.52
N ILE A 243 9.22 -2.27 -15.82
CA ILE A 243 8.23 -2.46 -16.89
C ILE A 243 7.87 -3.94 -17.00
N LEU A 244 8.88 -4.82 -17.01
CA LEU A 244 8.69 -6.27 -17.08
C LEU A 244 7.86 -6.79 -15.89
N ALA A 245 8.14 -6.36 -14.67
CA ALA A 245 7.35 -6.71 -13.48
C ALA A 245 5.88 -6.27 -13.61
N THR A 246 5.65 -5.09 -14.18
CA THR A 246 4.30 -4.57 -14.43
C THR A 246 3.58 -5.39 -15.51
N LEU A 247 4.27 -5.77 -16.59
CA LEU A 247 3.75 -6.69 -17.62
C LEU A 247 3.35 -8.03 -16.99
N HIS A 248 4.19 -8.61 -16.16
CA HIS A 248 3.91 -9.87 -15.47
C HIS A 248 2.67 -9.81 -14.58
N SER A 249 2.53 -8.75 -13.80
CA SER A 249 1.36 -8.55 -12.94
C SER A 249 0.09 -8.37 -13.77
N ASN A 250 0.13 -7.52 -14.79
CA ASN A 250 -1.00 -7.24 -15.67
C ASN A 250 -1.47 -8.49 -16.43
N LEU A 251 -0.54 -9.27 -17.00
CA LEU A 251 -0.86 -10.52 -17.70
C LEU A 251 -1.45 -11.58 -16.78
N LYS A 252 -0.95 -11.69 -15.55
CA LYS A 252 -1.54 -12.60 -14.54
C LYS A 252 -3.03 -12.29 -14.35
N ASP A 253 -3.36 -11.00 -14.16
CA ASP A 253 -4.73 -10.58 -13.96
C ASP A 253 -5.59 -10.83 -15.22
N LYS A 254 -5.07 -10.52 -16.42
CA LYS A 254 -5.77 -10.74 -17.69
C LYS A 254 -5.99 -12.23 -17.99
N ILE A 255 -5.02 -13.09 -17.70
CA ILE A 255 -5.17 -14.57 -17.82
C ILE A 255 -6.27 -15.03 -16.86
N PHE A 256 -6.25 -14.57 -15.61
CA PHE A 256 -7.29 -14.93 -14.63
C PHE A 256 -8.68 -14.47 -15.08
N LEU A 257 -8.80 -13.22 -15.53
CA LEU A 257 -10.03 -12.64 -16.06
C LEU A 257 -10.59 -13.49 -17.22
N LYS A 258 -9.74 -13.78 -18.21
CA LYS A 258 -10.15 -14.54 -19.40
C LYS A 258 -10.55 -15.99 -19.07
N ALA A 259 -9.81 -16.65 -18.18
CA ALA A 259 -10.06 -18.03 -17.78
C ALA A 259 -11.32 -18.20 -16.94
N ASN A 260 -11.75 -17.16 -16.23
CA ASN A 260 -12.86 -17.25 -15.28
C ASN A 260 -14.12 -16.47 -15.71
N SER A 261 -14.05 -15.71 -16.82
CA SER A 261 -15.15 -14.86 -17.29
C SER A 261 -16.44 -15.61 -17.63
N SER A 262 -16.37 -16.92 -17.90
CA SER A 262 -17.54 -17.77 -18.15
C SER A 262 -18.06 -18.47 -16.88
N LYS A 263 -17.33 -18.44 -15.77
CA LYS A 263 -17.64 -19.19 -14.56
C LYS A 263 -18.18 -18.31 -13.43
N TYR A 264 -17.77 -17.06 -13.40
CA TYR A 264 -18.06 -16.13 -12.31
C TYR A 264 -18.60 -14.80 -12.86
N SER A 265 -19.39 -14.10 -12.06
CA SER A 265 -19.86 -12.75 -12.36
C SER A 265 -18.70 -11.73 -12.27
N GLN A 266 -18.88 -10.56 -12.89
CA GLN A 266 -17.87 -9.50 -12.85
C GLN A 266 -17.54 -9.04 -11.42
N ASP A 267 -18.53 -8.99 -10.54
CA ASP A 267 -18.35 -8.59 -9.15
C ASP A 267 -17.60 -9.65 -8.32
N GLU A 268 -17.86 -10.93 -8.57
CA GLU A 268 -17.10 -12.02 -7.94
C GLU A 268 -15.63 -11.99 -8.38
N ILE A 269 -15.39 -11.83 -9.68
CA ILE A 269 -14.03 -11.70 -10.21
C ILE A 269 -13.34 -10.48 -9.61
N ALA A 270 -14.02 -9.34 -9.54
CA ALA A 270 -13.48 -8.11 -8.93
C ALA A 270 -13.01 -8.34 -7.48
N LYS A 271 -13.82 -9.07 -6.69
CA LYS A 271 -13.45 -9.44 -5.32
C LYS A 271 -12.27 -10.40 -5.27
N MET A 272 -12.21 -11.40 -6.17
CA MET A 272 -11.14 -12.41 -6.19
C MET A 272 -9.76 -11.82 -6.49
N ILE A 273 -9.69 -10.82 -7.41
CA ILE A 273 -8.41 -10.21 -7.81
C ILE A 273 -8.17 -8.84 -7.17
N GLY A 274 -9.11 -8.35 -6.35
CA GLY A 274 -9.00 -7.04 -5.70
C GLY A 274 -9.05 -5.86 -6.67
N MET A 275 -9.76 -5.99 -7.81
CA MET A 275 -9.86 -4.96 -8.84
C MET A 275 -11.19 -4.22 -8.75
N HIS A 276 -11.18 -2.94 -9.18
CA HIS A 276 -12.41 -2.16 -9.31
C HIS A 276 -13.38 -2.81 -10.31
N PRO A 277 -14.69 -3.02 -9.99
CA PRO A 277 -15.65 -3.73 -10.85
C PRO A 277 -15.76 -3.14 -12.26
N TYR A 278 -15.80 -1.81 -12.37
CA TYR A 278 -15.84 -1.13 -13.68
C TYR A 278 -14.59 -1.43 -14.52
N ARG A 279 -13.41 -1.53 -13.89
CA ARG A 279 -12.17 -1.89 -14.57
C ARG A 279 -12.22 -3.34 -15.06
N VAL A 280 -12.75 -4.27 -14.26
CA VAL A 280 -12.99 -5.66 -14.68
C VAL A 280 -13.86 -5.71 -15.96
N LYS A 281 -14.95 -4.93 -15.99
CA LYS A 281 -15.82 -4.82 -17.16
C LYS A 281 -15.05 -4.33 -18.41
N LEU A 282 -14.27 -3.27 -18.28
CA LEU A 282 -13.48 -2.73 -19.39
C LEU A 282 -12.42 -3.73 -19.89
N GLU A 283 -11.71 -4.37 -18.98
CA GLU A 283 -10.68 -5.35 -19.32
C GLU A 283 -11.30 -6.58 -20.02
N LEU A 284 -12.43 -7.09 -19.55
CA LEU A 284 -13.14 -8.18 -20.22
C LEU A 284 -13.62 -7.80 -21.63
N GLN A 285 -14.03 -6.55 -21.85
CA GLN A 285 -14.38 -6.07 -23.19
C GLN A 285 -13.18 -6.09 -24.14
N LYS A 286 -12.00 -5.61 -23.68
CA LYS A 286 -10.74 -5.64 -24.46
C LYS A 286 -10.29 -7.07 -24.76
N LEU A 287 -10.49 -7.99 -23.82
CA LEU A 287 -10.07 -9.38 -23.93
C LEU A 287 -11.01 -10.27 -24.78
N LYS A 288 -12.16 -9.74 -25.24
CA LYS A 288 -13.11 -10.56 -26.02
C LYS A 288 -12.45 -11.27 -27.20
N GLN A 289 -11.63 -10.56 -27.97
CA GLN A 289 -10.99 -11.06 -29.19
C GLN A 289 -9.60 -11.67 -28.92
N VAL A 290 -9.09 -11.63 -27.70
CA VAL A 290 -7.76 -12.17 -27.37
C VAL A 290 -7.90 -13.61 -26.87
N PRO A 291 -7.33 -14.60 -27.59
CA PRO A 291 -7.34 -15.98 -27.14
C PRO A 291 -6.51 -16.16 -25.86
N LEU A 292 -7.00 -16.98 -24.93
CA LEU A 292 -6.28 -17.29 -23.68
C LEU A 292 -4.88 -17.86 -23.96
N LYS A 293 -4.74 -18.71 -24.99
CA LYS A 293 -3.46 -19.29 -25.41
C LYS A 293 -2.40 -18.21 -25.71
N ASN A 294 -2.79 -17.10 -26.34
CA ASN A 294 -1.86 -16.03 -26.68
C ASN A 294 -1.36 -15.31 -25.41
N LEU A 295 -2.24 -15.09 -24.42
CA LEU A 295 -1.85 -14.50 -23.15
C LEU A 295 -0.88 -15.39 -22.38
N VAL A 296 -1.12 -16.70 -22.39
CA VAL A 296 -0.23 -17.69 -21.73
C VAL A 296 1.12 -17.71 -22.45
N LYS A 297 1.16 -17.79 -23.78
CA LYS A 297 2.41 -17.76 -24.56
C LYS A 297 3.21 -16.49 -24.31
N LEU A 298 2.55 -15.34 -24.31
CA LEU A 298 3.21 -14.07 -23.99
C LEU A 298 3.80 -14.08 -22.57
N LYS A 299 3.08 -14.65 -21.60
CA LYS A 299 3.60 -14.80 -20.23
C LYS A 299 4.83 -15.69 -20.16
N GLU A 300 4.85 -16.78 -20.91
CA GLU A 300 6.01 -17.69 -21.03
C GLU A 300 7.22 -16.97 -21.65
N ASN A 301 7.03 -16.25 -22.77
CA ASN A 301 8.09 -15.48 -23.41
C ASN A 301 8.71 -14.43 -22.45
N LEU A 302 7.88 -13.71 -21.71
CA LEU A 302 8.37 -12.72 -20.75
C LEU A 302 9.06 -13.37 -19.53
N THR A 303 8.62 -14.57 -19.12
CA THR A 303 9.28 -15.32 -18.04
C THR A 303 10.67 -15.81 -18.47
N ASP A 304 10.79 -16.25 -19.72
CA ASP A 304 12.07 -16.63 -20.34
C ASP A 304 13.03 -15.43 -20.38
N ALA A 305 12.55 -14.28 -20.83
CA ALA A 305 13.33 -13.05 -20.85
C ALA A 305 13.78 -12.63 -19.45
N GLU A 306 12.89 -12.67 -18.47
CA GLU A 306 13.22 -12.37 -17.06
C GLU A 306 14.31 -13.30 -16.53
N PHE A 307 14.19 -14.59 -16.80
CA PHE A 307 15.18 -15.58 -16.39
C PHE A 307 16.56 -15.29 -17.01
N LYS A 308 16.63 -15.07 -18.32
CA LYS A 308 17.89 -14.76 -19.03
C LYS A 308 18.56 -13.50 -18.50
N ILE A 309 17.79 -12.42 -18.30
CA ILE A 309 18.31 -11.16 -17.75
C ILE A 309 18.87 -11.37 -16.35
N LYS A 310 18.13 -12.06 -15.47
CA LYS A 310 18.52 -12.23 -14.06
C LYS A 310 19.65 -13.26 -13.87
N SER A 311 19.76 -14.25 -14.74
CA SER A 311 20.82 -15.27 -14.67
C SER A 311 22.10 -14.87 -15.42
N GLY A 312 22.09 -13.73 -16.12
CA GLY A 312 23.21 -13.32 -16.96
C GLY A 312 23.42 -14.19 -18.21
N GLN A 313 22.39 -14.94 -18.63
CA GLN A 313 22.45 -15.83 -19.82
C GLN A 313 22.04 -15.11 -21.12
N SER A 314 21.75 -13.83 -21.05
CA SER A 314 21.43 -13.03 -22.24
C SER A 314 22.66 -12.26 -22.71
N ASP A 315 22.98 -12.36 -23.98
CA ASP A 315 23.99 -11.53 -24.68
C ASP A 315 23.42 -10.14 -25.04
N LEU A 316 22.11 -9.93 -24.80
CA LEU A 316 21.41 -8.69 -25.09
C LEU A 316 21.26 -7.83 -23.87
N ALA A 317 21.19 -6.50 -24.05
CA ALA A 317 20.79 -5.60 -23.01
C ALA A 317 19.33 -5.91 -22.55
N PRO A 318 18.99 -5.69 -21.26
CA PRO A 318 17.67 -6.01 -20.71
C PRO A 318 16.50 -5.45 -21.53
N GLU A 319 16.66 -4.23 -22.07
CA GLU A 319 15.67 -3.57 -22.92
C GLU A 319 15.36 -4.39 -24.17
N ARG A 320 16.41 -4.91 -24.82
CA ARG A 320 16.29 -5.69 -26.05
C ARG A 320 15.72 -7.08 -25.82
N GLU A 321 16.09 -7.72 -24.71
CA GLU A 321 15.51 -9.03 -24.36
C GLU A 321 13.99 -8.94 -24.13
N ILE A 322 13.53 -7.86 -23.47
CA ILE A 322 12.09 -7.59 -23.25
C ILE A 322 11.39 -7.31 -24.60
N GLU A 323 12.01 -6.49 -25.46
CA GLU A 323 11.50 -6.21 -26.81
C GLU A 323 11.29 -7.50 -27.61
N TYR A 324 12.27 -8.38 -27.63
CA TYR A 324 12.16 -9.68 -28.30
C TYR A 324 11.07 -10.56 -27.72
N ALA A 325 10.90 -10.56 -26.41
CA ALA A 325 9.84 -11.33 -25.76
C ALA A 325 8.43 -10.84 -26.14
N ILE A 326 8.27 -9.54 -26.37
CA ILE A 326 6.99 -8.95 -26.83
C ILE A 326 6.71 -9.29 -28.29
N LEU A 327 7.76 -9.42 -29.11
CA LEU A 327 7.63 -9.70 -30.55
C LEU A 327 7.38 -11.18 -30.90
N ARG A 328 7.74 -12.11 -30.03
CA ARG A 328 7.49 -13.55 -30.19
C ARG A 328 6.01 -13.90 -29.94
#